data_8dd34113d43eb16c78f2f6fe415682f6
#
_entry.id   8dd34113d43eb16c78f2f6fe415682f6
#
_cell.length_a   1.000
_cell.length_b   1.000
_cell.length_c   1.000
_cell.angle_alpha   90.00
_cell.angle_beta   90.00
_cell.angle_gamma   90.00
#
_symmetry.space_group_name_H-M   'P 1'
#
loop_
_entity.id
_entity.type
_entity.pdbx_description
1 polymer ?
#
loop_
_entity_poly.entity_id
_entity_poly.type
_entity_poly.pdbx_seq_one_letter_code
_entity_poly.pdbx_strand_id
1 'polypeptide(L)'
;MKKRIILAIVSSVSLLLAACGQEDSTSSQNSSQQEIVSTSQESSEGQSSSKEEKKEQTEAYYTSDTGSVTKVDAQTHEVVDTIAIDGSAHNVQISPDEKVIGVTIVPSEGHAEDSSDSNESMEMEHDEDSDTSMSNESMEMGQDEDSDTSMSNESDDEKGIAAFYDTETGEKLAEVEVGSHPAHIVFTNDGSYAAVSNNGENTVSVIDVSTYEVVETIPTGEGPHGFRIAEDGKTAYVANMGEDTVSVLDLESMEEINRITVGSTPATTGITSDGQTLLVTLNGENALAIVDLTTNKVEKVAVGNGPIQLFVQHDDQYVFVANEGTEENPSNTVSKVDLNSNEVVETIEVGSGAHGVVISEDDQYTFVTNAFDDTVSVIENETNEVIATVEVGETPNGITLK
;
A
#
# COMPACT_ATOMS: atom_id res chain seq x y z
N MET A 1 -30.68 1.57 55.23
CA MET A 1 -32.04 1.02 55.34
C MET A 1 -32.61 0.75 53.96
N LYS A 2 -32.87 -0.55 53.71
CA LYS A 2 -33.96 -1.12 52.91
C LYS A 2 -34.15 -0.56 51.49
N LYS A 3 -34.28 -1.32 50.38
CA LYS A 3 -34.63 -2.75 50.19
C LYS A 3 -34.24 -3.16 48.74
N ARG A 4 -33.80 -4.38 48.58
CA ARG A 4 -33.71 -5.15 47.33
C ARG A 4 -35.11 -5.43 46.80
N ILE A 5 -35.28 -5.46 45.48
CA ILE A 5 -36.33 -6.28 44.85
C ILE A 5 -35.64 -7.02 43.68
N ILE A 6 -35.62 -8.34 43.83
CA ILE A 6 -35.33 -9.36 42.85
C ILE A 6 -36.67 -9.73 42.23
N LEU A 7 -36.76 -9.80 40.89
CA LEU A 7 -37.86 -10.52 40.27
C LEU A 7 -37.30 -11.40 39.14
N ALA A 8 -37.35 -12.69 39.40
CA ALA A 8 -37.09 -13.76 38.43
C ALA A 8 -38.45 -14.28 37.90
N ILE A 9 -38.57 -14.56 36.63
CA ILE A 9 -39.61 -15.39 36.01
C ILE A 9 -38.92 -16.06 34.80
N VAL A 10 -38.53 -17.27 34.85
CA VAL A 10 -39.03 -18.65 34.68
C VAL A 10 -39.83 -18.88 33.39
N SER A 11 -39.14 -19.67 32.53
CA SER A 11 -39.56 -20.77 31.62
C SER A 11 -40.88 -20.73 30.88
N SER A 12 -40.83 -21.04 29.58
CA SER A 12 -41.66 -22.15 29.06
C SER A 12 -41.08 -22.73 27.78
N VAL A 13 -40.68 -24.00 27.84
CA VAL A 13 -40.44 -24.97 26.80
C VAL A 13 -41.78 -25.41 26.23
N SER A 14 -41.93 -25.48 24.93
CA SER A 14 -42.98 -26.28 24.28
C SER A 14 -42.39 -27.08 23.12
N LEU A 15 -42.22 -28.35 23.41
CA LEU A 15 -41.99 -29.43 22.46
C LEU A 15 -43.32 -29.85 21.85
N LEU A 16 -43.40 -30.04 20.55
CA LEU A 16 -44.45 -30.83 19.90
C LEU A 16 -43.81 -31.72 18.81
N LEU A 17 -43.82 -32.99 19.13
CA LEU A 17 -43.60 -34.15 18.22
C LEU A 17 -44.95 -34.51 17.59
N ALA A 18 -44.87 -35.11 16.40
CA ALA A 18 -45.60 -36.27 15.85
C ALA A 18 -45.83 -36.03 14.33
N ALA A 19 -45.84 -36.95 13.48
CA ALA A 19 -45.51 -38.37 13.34
C ALA A 19 -45.84 -38.76 11.90
N CYS A 20 -45.04 -39.66 11.35
CA CYS A 20 -45.33 -40.72 10.38
C CYS A 20 -46.52 -40.67 9.41
N GLY A 21 -46.22 -41.03 8.19
CA GLY A 21 -47.10 -41.61 7.19
C GLY A 21 -46.33 -42.16 6.00
N GLN A 22 -46.13 -43.46 6.01
CA GLN A 22 -45.54 -44.35 5.02
C GLN A 22 -46.67 -44.98 4.18
N GLU A 23 -46.41 -45.26 2.92
CA GLU A 23 -46.78 -46.46 2.13
C GLU A 23 -46.77 -46.12 0.63
N ASP A 24 -45.90 -46.73 -0.11
CA ASP A 24 -45.87 -48.02 -0.84
C ASP A 24 -46.63 -47.93 -2.16
N SER A 25 -46.03 -48.28 -3.20
CA SER A 25 -45.69 -49.47 -3.96
C SER A 25 -45.96 -49.31 -5.44
N THR A 26 -45.17 -49.75 -6.24
CA THR A 26 -44.85 -50.89 -7.07
C THR A 26 -44.71 -50.60 -8.55
N SER A 27 -43.58 -51.03 -9.07
CA SER A 27 -43.26 -51.95 -10.16
C SER A 27 -43.80 -51.60 -11.56
N SER A 28 -43.11 -51.83 -12.65
CA SER A 28 -42.22 -52.90 -13.12
C SER A 28 -41.69 -52.54 -14.52
N GLN A 29 -40.47 -52.91 -14.81
CA GLN A 29 -39.97 -53.75 -15.91
C GLN A 29 -40.56 -53.52 -17.32
N ASN A 30 -39.84 -53.38 -18.38
CA ASN A 30 -38.84 -54.27 -18.96
C ASN A 30 -38.42 -53.84 -20.38
N SER A 31 -37.20 -54.02 -20.70
CA SER A 31 -36.55 -54.73 -21.81
C SER A 31 -36.54 -54.14 -23.24
N SER A 32 -35.34 -54.01 -23.67
CA SER A 32 -34.57 -54.72 -24.70
C SER A 32 -34.56 -54.19 -26.13
N GLN A 33 -33.33 -53.97 -26.58
CA GLN A 33 -32.68 -54.43 -27.82
C GLN A 33 -33.28 -54.01 -29.16
N GLN A 34 -32.57 -53.51 -30.15
CA GLN A 34 -31.37 -53.96 -30.88
C GLN A 34 -31.07 -53.00 -32.02
N GLU A 35 -29.77 -52.84 -32.28
CA GLU A 35 -29.08 -52.62 -33.54
C GLU A 35 -29.85 -52.45 -34.84
N ILE A 36 -29.38 -51.53 -35.69
CA ILE A 36 -28.83 -51.89 -37.01
C ILE A 36 -27.99 -50.70 -37.57
N VAL A 37 -26.82 -51.07 -38.04
CA VAL A 37 -25.82 -50.38 -38.83
C VAL A 37 -26.32 -49.96 -40.18
N SER A 38 -25.97 -48.72 -40.64
CA SER A 38 -25.55 -48.51 -42.01
C SER A 38 -24.77 -47.23 -42.19
N THR A 39 -23.61 -47.38 -42.77
CA THR A 39 -22.65 -46.46 -43.33
C THR A 39 -23.19 -45.56 -44.39
N SER A 40 -22.79 -44.26 -44.36
CA SER A 40 -22.36 -43.57 -45.58
C SER A 40 -21.49 -42.37 -45.23
N GLN A 41 -20.30 -42.35 -45.84
CA GLN A 41 -19.35 -41.24 -45.88
C GLN A 41 -19.93 -40.06 -46.64
N GLU A 42 -19.62 -38.81 -46.18
CA GLU A 42 -18.99 -37.81 -47.02
C GLU A 42 -18.60 -36.55 -46.25
N SER A 43 -17.28 -36.25 -46.40
CA SER A 43 -16.60 -35.00 -46.57
C SER A 43 -16.81 -33.82 -45.63
N SER A 44 -15.77 -33.61 -44.79
CA SER A 44 -14.96 -32.39 -44.60
C SER A 44 -15.62 -31.02 -44.71
N GLU A 45 -15.65 -30.33 -43.58
CA GLU A 45 -15.10 -28.97 -43.46
C GLU A 45 -14.75 -28.71 -42.01
N GLY A 46 -13.47 -28.42 -41.80
CA GLY A 46 -12.95 -28.12 -40.48
C GLY A 46 -13.42 -26.75 -40.03
N GLN A 47 -14.17 -26.71 -38.96
CA GLN A 47 -14.27 -25.55 -38.09
C GLN A 47 -13.41 -25.84 -36.88
N SER A 48 -12.17 -25.28 -36.93
CA SER A 48 -11.35 -25.05 -35.76
C SER A 48 -12.11 -24.10 -34.83
N SER A 49 -12.86 -24.63 -33.89
CA SER A 49 -13.23 -23.88 -32.71
C SER A 49 -12.00 -23.77 -31.87
N SER A 50 -11.27 -22.66 -31.97
CA SER A 50 -10.39 -22.21 -30.92
C SER A 50 -11.25 -22.10 -29.66
N LYS A 51 -11.10 -23.06 -28.76
CA LYS A 51 -11.37 -22.81 -27.35
C LYS A 51 -10.39 -21.72 -26.96
N GLU A 52 -10.86 -20.50 -26.81
CA GLU A 52 -10.24 -19.57 -25.91
C GLU A 52 -10.30 -20.24 -24.53
N GLU A 53 -9.17 -20.76 -24.08
CA GLU A 53 -8.95 -21.03 -22.68
C GLU A 53 -9.07 -19.66 -22.01
N LYS A 54 -10.17 -19.43 -21.28
CA LYS A 54 -10.17 -18.40 -20.26
C LYS A 54 -8.98 -18.72 -19.38
N LYS A 55 -7.90 -17.94 -19.50
CA LYS A 55 -6.87 -17.87 -18.48
C LYS A 55 -7.63 -17.55 -17.20
N GLU A 56 -7.67 -18.46 -16.24
CA GLU A 56 -8.04 -18.15 -14.87
C GLU A 56 -7.11 -17.01 -14.47
N GLN A 57 -7.69 -15.87 -14.14
CA GLN A 57 -6.95 -14.71 -13.68
C GLN A 57 -6.45 -15.08 -12.29
N THR A 58 -5.17 -15.38 -12.16
CA THR A 58 -4.54 -15.69 -10.88
C THR A 58 -4.37 -14.39 -10.11
N GLU A 59 -4.79 -14.40 -8.86
CA GLU A 59 -4.54 -13.33 -7.91
C GLU A 59 -3.03 -13.06 -7.84
N ALA A 60 -2.63 -11.80 -7.91
CA ALA A 60 -1.23 -11.39 -7.89
C ALA A 60 -1.04 -10.16 -7.01
N TYR A 61 0.11 -10.05 -6.34
CA TYR A 61 0.50 -8.81 -5.70
C TYR A 61 1.69 -8.17 -6.42
N TYR A 62 1.81 -6.86 -6.24
CA TYR A 62 2.86 -6.06 -6.82
C TYR A 62 3.56 -5.29 -5.69
N THR A 63 4.89 -5.29 -5.71
CA THR A 63 5.71 -4.47 -4.81
C THR A 63 6.35 -3.31 -5.57
N SER A 64 6.52 -2.16 -4.92
CA SER A 64 7.37 -1.08 -5.41
C SER A 64 8.73 -1.19 -4.75
N ASP A 65 9.74 -1.42 -5.58
CA ASP A 65 11.12 -1.66 -5.16
C ASP A 65 12.03 -0.55 -5.71
N THR A 66 13.22 -0.39 -5.18
CA THR A 66 14.21 0.51 -5.79
C THR A 66 14.53 0.06 -7.22
N GLY A 67 14.13 0.88 -8.20
CA GLY A 67 14.36 0.60 -9.63
C GLY A 67 13.41 -0.41 -10.27
N SER A 68 12.39 -0.91 -9.58
CA SER A 68 11.44 -1.87 -10.17
C SER A 68 10.05 -1.88 -9.51
N VAL A 69 9.10 -2.50 -10.24
CA VAL A 69 7.87 -3.05 -9.67
C VAL A 69 7.88 -4.55 -9.92
N THR A 70 7.85 -5.33 -8.85
CA THR A 70 7.87 -6.80 -8.93
C THR A 70 6.46 -7.36 -8.81
N LYS A 71 6.08 -8.23 -9.75
CA LYS A 71 4.80 -8.96 -9.75
C LYS A 71 5.01 -10.38 -9.23
N VAL A 72 4.22 -10.79 -8.27
CA VAL A 72 4.27 -12.13 -7.67
C VAL A 72 2.89 -12.79 -7.76
N ASP A 73 2.84 -14.05 -8.17
CA ASP A 73 1.64 -14.88 -8.10
C ASP A 73 1.32 -15.20 -6.63
N ALA A 74 0.13 -14.81 -6.16
CA ALA A 74 -0.24 -14.91 -4.75
C ALA A 74 -0.50 -16.36 -4.29
N GLN A 75 -0.71 -17.30 -5.20
CA GLN A 75 -0.95 -18.72 -4.86
C GLN A 75 0.34 -19.55 -4.85
N THR A 76 1.24 -19.28 -5.81
CA THR A 76 2.49 -20.04 -5.94
C THR A 76 3.64 -19.38 -5.22
N HIS A 77 3.51 -18.09 -4.87
CA HIS A 77 4.55 -17.26 -4.28
C HIS A 77 5.81 -17.15 -5.18
N GLU A 78 5.62 -17.22 -6.49
CA GLU A 78 6.70 -17.09 -7.47
C GLU A 78 6.65 -15.71 -8.12
N VAL A 79 7.81 -15.07 -8.28
CA VAL A 79 7.94 -13.85 -9.09
C VAL A 79 7.64 -14.21 -10.54
N VAL A 80 6.65 -13.53 -11.13
CA VAL A 80 6.18 -13.82 -12.48
C VAL A 80 6.55 -12.74 -13.50
N ASP A 81 6.81 -11.51 -13.03
CA ASP A 81 7.22 -10.40 -13.89
C ASP A 81 7.93 -9.30 -13.09
N THR A 82 8.67 -8.43 -13.77
CA THR A 82 9.33 -7.26 -13.18
C THR A 82 9.32 -6.12 -14.18
N ILE A 83 8.76 -4.98 -13.80
CA ILE A 83 8.75 -3.75 -14.59
C ILE A 83 9.91 -2.88 -14.10
N ALA A 84 10.84 -2.55 -14.99
CA ALA A 84 11.94 -1.65 -14.66
C ALA A 84 11.47 -0.21 -14.52
N ILE A 85 11.89 0.48 -13.46
CA ILE A 85 11.58 1.87 -13.14
C ILE A 85 12.86 2.68 -13.16
N ASP A 86 12.81 3.89 -13.74
CA ASP A 86 13.93 4.82 -13.70
C ASP A 86 13.77 5.74 -12.49
N GLY A 87 14.42 5.40 -11.39
CA GLY A 87 14.32 6.08 -10.11
C GLY A 87 13.96 5.14 -8.94
N SER A 88 13.62 5.74 -7.82
CA SER A 88 13.18 5.02 -6.64
C SER A 88 11.65 5.01 -6.58
N ALA A 89 11.05 3.83 -6.75
CA ALA A 89 9.61 3.67 -6.59
C ALA A 89 9.28 3.60 -5.08
N HIS A 90 8.36 4.46 -4.62
CA HIS A 90 8.00 4.51 -3.20
C HIS A 90 6.71 3.75 -2.90
N ASN A 91 5.68 3.92 -3.72
CA ASN A 91 4.40 3.27 -3.51
C ASN A 91 3.82 2.77 -4.84
N VAL A 92 3.05 1.70 -4.76
CA VAL A 92 2.33 1.09 -5.87
C VAL A 92 0.88 0.84 -5.49
N GLN A 93 -0.04 1.13 -6.41
CA GLN A 93 -1.45 0.75 -6.26
C GLN A 93 -2.07 0.35 -7.60
N ILE A 94 -2.99 -0.61 -7.53
CA ILE A 94 -3.76 -1.05 -8.67
C ILE A 94 -5.09 -0.27 -8.75
N SER A 95 -5.55 0.01 -9.97
CA SER A 95 -6.85 0.64 -10.19
C SER A 95 -8.01 -0.30 -9.83
N PRO A 96 -9.19 0.22 -9.45
CA PRO A 96 -10.33 -0.62 -9.04
C PRO A 96 -10.84 -1.58 -10.14
N ASP A 97 -10.57 -1.28 -11.42
CA ASP A 97 -10.88 -2.17 -12.54
C ASP A 97 -9.75 -3.15 -12.88
N GLU A 98 -8.69 -3.15 -12.07
CA GLU A 98 -7.50 -4.02 -12.12
C GLU A 98 -6.70 -3.93 -13.43
N LYS A 99 -6.83 -2.85 -14.20
CA LYS A 99 -6.16 -2.70 -15.50
C LYS A 99 -4.91 -1.83 -15.45
N VAL A 100 -4.83 -0.94 -14.48
CA VAL A 100 -3.76 0.04 -14.38
C VAL A 100 -3.04 -0.09 -13.05
N ILE A 101 -1.72 -0.07 -13.09
CA ILE A 101 -0.84 0.10 -11.93
C ILE A 101 -0.39 1.54 -11.90
N GLY A 102 -0.60 2.23 -10.78
CA GLY A 102 -0.01 3.53 -10.49
C GLY A 102 1.20 3.38 -9.57
N VAL A 103 2.27 4.11 -9.86
CA VAL A 103 3.52 4.06 -9.10
C VAL A 103 4.01 5.47 -8.87
N THR A 104 4.39 5.79 -7.62
CA THR A 104 5.10 7.03 -7.31
C THR A 104 6.60 6.82 -7.42
N ILE A 105 7.29 7.74 -8.08
CA ILE A 105 8.71 7.64 -8.37
C ILE A 105 9.42 8.94 -8.00
N VAL A 106 10.50 8.83 -7.24
CA VAL A 106 11.50 9.88 -7.11
C VAL A 106 12.57 9.59 -8.16
N PRO A 107 12.73 10.47 -9.18
CA PRO A 107 13.71 10.26 -10.24
C PRO A 107 15.12 10.12 -9.69
N SER A 108 15.97 9.30 -10.32
CA SER A 108 17.40 9.32 -10.04
C SER A 108 17.95 10.65 -10.50
N GLU A 109 18.83 11.30 -9.73
CA GLU A 109 19.52 12.51 -10.17
C GLU A 109 20.18 12.21 -11.53
N GLY A 110 19.64 12.80 -12.59
CA GLY A 110 20.09 12.53 -13.95
C GLY A 110 21.53 12.97 -14.12
N HIS A 111 22.43 12.03 -14.37
CA HIS A 111 23.55 12.31 -15.24
C HIS A 111 22.95 12.69 -16.59
N ALA A 112 22.83 14.00 -16.86
CA ALA A 112 22.67 14.48 -18.21
C ALA A 112 23.80 13.87 -19.02
N GLU A 113 23.48 12.83 -19.81
CA GLU A 113 24.40 12.34 -20.82
C GLU A 113 24.62 13.45 -21.84
N ASP A 114 25.62 14.30 -21.55
CA ASP A 114 26.21 15.18 -22.53
C ASP A 114 26.97 14.28 -23.51
N SER A 115 26.28 13.85 -24.55
CA SER A 115 26.87 13.19 -25.68
C SER A 115 27.68 14.19 -26.50
N SER A 116 28.84 14.57 -26.01
CA SER A 116 29.91 15.17 -26.81
C SER A 116 31.17 14.31 -26.71
N ASP A 117 31.28 13.42 -27.66
CA ASP A 117 32.47 12.72 -28.09
C ASP A 117 33.65 13.73 -28.26
N SER A 118 34.65 13.66 -27.38
CA SER A 118 35.99 14.13 -27.68
C SER A 118 37.01 13.41 -26.82
N ASN A 119 37.58 12.41 -27.45
CA ASN A 119 38.79 11.68 -27.13
C ASN A 119 39.97 12.62 -26.98
N GLU A 120 40.49 12.86 -25.78
CA GLU A 120 41.88 13.31 -25.59
C GLU A 120 42.49 12.67 -24.32
N SER A 121 43.37 11.75 -24.58
CA SER A 121 44.30 11.17 -23.62
C SER A 121 45.27 12.23 -23.09
N MET A 122 45.34 12.42 -21.78
CA MET A 122 46.52 13.05 -21.17
C MET A 122 46.97 12.18 -19.98
N GLU A 123 48.15 11.61 -20.20
CA GLU A 123 49.04 11.04 -19.19
C GLU A 123 49.50 12.16 -18.25
N MET A 124 49.41 11.93 -16.92
CA MET A 124 50.14 12.71 -15.97
C MET A 124 51.00 11.83 -15.09
N GLU A 125 52.26 12.16 -15.14
CA GLU A 125 53.34 11.57 -14.38
C GLU A 125 53.25 11.89 -12.90
N HIS A 126 53.71 10.93 -12.13
CA HIS A 126 53.99 10.97 -10.68
C HIS A 126 55.14 11.96 -10.41
N ASP A 127 54.98 12.78 -9.37
CA ASP A 127 56.11 13.26 -8.56
C ASP A 127 55.75 13.31 -7.09
N GLU A 128 56.57 12.61 -6.30
CA GLU A 128 56.57 12.55 -4.86
C GLU A 128 57.33 13.76 -4.25
N ASP A 129 57.10 13.90 -2.92
CA ASP A 129 57.90 14.59 -1.91
C ASP A 129 57.56 16.06 -1.55
N SER A 130 57.04 16.29 -0.38
CA SER A 130 57.85 16.59 0.83
C SER A 130 57.01 17.13 2.00
N ASP A 131 57.27 16.52 3.10
CA ASP A 131 57.15 16.90 4.51
C ASP A 131 57.32 18.39 4.83
N THR A 132 56.44 18.98 5.69
CA THR A 132 56.93 19.74 6.88
C THR A 132 55.77 20.20 7.79
N SER A 133 56.03 19.97 9.04
CA SER A 133 55.45 20.23 10.33
C SER A 133 54.96 21.63 10.66
N MET A 134 53.94 21.64 11.56
CA MET A 134 53.70 22.48 12.74
C MET A 134 53.68 24.02 12.64
N SER A 135 52.60 24.63 13.07
CA SER A 135 52.55 25.30 14.40
C SER A 135 51.19 25.97 14.63
N ASN A 136 50.81 25.85 15.88
CA ASN A 136 49.67 26.44 16.59
C ASN A 136 49.92 27.94 16.85
N GLU A 137 48.96 28.82 16.57
CA GLU A 137 48.78 30.07 17.34
C GLU A 137 47.37 30.61 17.16
N SER A 138 46.76 30.87 18.31
CA SER A 138 45.55 31.61 18.56
C SER A 138 45.76 33.13 18.31
N MET A 139 44.71 33.84 17.76
CA MET A 139 44.31 35.15 18.28
C MET A 139 43.12 35.78 17.50
N GLU A 140 42.13 36.09 18.28
CA GLU A 140 41.36 37.36 18.42
C GLU A 140 40.49 37.91 17.26
N MET A 141 39.33 38.31 17.76
CA MET A 141 38.19 39.04 17.22
C MET A 141 38.51 40.19 16.25
N GLY A 142 37.75 40.24 15.19
CA GLY A 142 37.47 41.45 14.40
C GLY A 142 36.07 41.35 13.88
N GLN A 143 35.18 42.20 14.42
CA GLN A 143 33.89 42.53 13.77
C GLN A 143 34.18 43.39 12.56
N ASP A 144 33.68 43.00 11.42
CA ASP A 144 33.34 43.89 10.33
C ASP A 144 32.10 43.39 9.63
N GLU A 145 31.19 44.34 9.44
CA GLU A 145 29.84 44.20 8.89
C GLU A 145 29.88 44.03 7.36
N ASP A 146 28.75 43.50 6.84
CA ASP A 146 28.28 43.58 5.47
C ASP A 146 29.00 42.80 4.37
N SER A 147 28.57 41.60 4.14
CA SER A 147 28.23 41.19 2.78
C SER A 147 27.03 40.23 2.82
N ASP A 148 25.90 40.81 2.53
CA ASP A 148 24.67 40.17 2.14
C ASP A 148 24.93 39.36 0.85
N THR A 149 25.40 38.17 1.00
CA THR A 149 25.35 37.15 -0.04
C THR A 149 24.23 36.23 0.40
N SER A 150 23.02 36.62 0.05
CA SER A 150 21.91 35.67 -0.08
C SER A 150 22.36 34.59 -1.08
N MET A 151 22.99 33.55 -0.56
CA MET A 151 22.95 32.27 -1.25
C MET A 151 21.49 31.83 -1.15
N SER A 152 20.74 32.12 -2.21
CA SER A 152 19.55 31.36 -2.53
C SER A 152 20.05 29.93 -2.64
N ASN A 153 19.82 29.11 -1.59
CA ASN A 153 19.65 27.69 -1.77
C ASN A 153 18.36 27.58 -2.62
N GLU A 154 18.51 27.71 -3.93
CA GLU A 154 17.67 26.98 -4.85
C GLU A 154 18.07 25.52 -4.63
N SER A 155 17.47 24.85 -3.62
CA SER A 155 17.23 23.43 -3.69
C SER A 155 16.35 23.32 -4.92
N ASP A 156 16.90 22.82 -6.01
CA ASP A 156 16.13 22.31 -7.13
C ASP A 156 15.14 21.31 -6.50
N ASP A 157 13.89 21.73 -6.28
CA ASP A 157 12.78 20.88 -5.88
C ASP A 157 12.48 19.99 -7.09
N GLU A 158 13.25 18.92 -7.21
CA GLU A 158 13.13 17.96 -8.31
C GLU A 158 11.72 17.38 -8.27
N LYS A 159 10.97 17.59 -9.34
CA LYS A 159 9.61 17.12 -9.47
C LYS A 159 9.58 15.59 -9.45
N GLY A 160 8.60 15.04 -8.75
CA GLY A 160 8.34 13.63 -8.75
C GLY A 160 7.50 13.18 -9.94
N ILE A 161 7.36 11.90 -10.07
CA ILE A 161 6.60 11.26 -11.16
C ILE A 161 5.55 10.32 -10.59
N ALA A 162 4.33 10.38 -11.14
CA ALA A 162 3.35 9.31 -11.09
C ALA A 162 3.38 8.57 -12.43
N ALA A 163 3.80 7.32 -12.43
CA ALA A 163 3.85 6.49 -13.62
C ALA A 163 2.70 5.47 -13.62
N PHE A 164 2.15 5.21 -14.81
CA PHE A 164 1.02 4.31 -14.99
C PHE A 164 1.38 3.19 -15.96
N TYR A 165 1.07 1.94 -15.60
CA TYR A 165 1.39 0.76 -16.40
C TYR A 165 0.15 -0.12 -16.57
N ASP A 166 0.07 -0.81 -17.70
CA ASP A 166 -0.94 -1.83 -17.96
C ASP A 166 -0.63 -3.11 -17.17
N THR A 167 -1.59 -3.64 -16.43
CA THR A 167 -1.38 -4.80 -15.53
C THR A 167 -1.15 -6.12 -16.25
N GLU A 168 -1.59 -6.26 -17.53
CA GLU A 168 -1.42 -7.49 -18.29
C GLU A 168 -0.09 -7.52 -19.05
N THR A 169 0.29 -6.37 -19.62
CA THR A 169 1.45 -6.28 -20.52
C THR A 169 2.69 -5.70 -19.86
N GLY A 170 2.54 -5.00 -18.72
CA GLY A 170 3.62 -4.23 -18.08
C GLY A 170 4.04 -3.00 -18.89
N GLU A 171 3.35 -2.68 -20.00
CA GLU A 171 3.67 -1.51 -20.82
C GLU A 171 3.34 -0.21 -20.10
N LYS A 172 4.24 0.77 -20.18
CA LYS A 172 3.99 2.10 -19.62
C LYS A 172 2.94 2.83 -20.44
N LEU A 173 1.86 3.24 -19.77
CA LEU A 173 0.75 3.99 -20.35
C LEU A 173 1.02 5.50 -20.32
N ALA A 174 1.55 6.00 -19.19
CA ALA A 174 1.84 7.42 -19.01
C ALA A 174 2.89 7.66 -17.90
N GLU A 175 3.50 8.83 -17.95
CA GLU A 175 4.22 9.47 -16.84
C GLU A 175 3.67 10.87 -16.66
N VAL A 176 3.38 11.23 -15.41
CA VAL A 176 2.80 12.51 -15.04
C VAL A 176 3.71 13.16 -14.01
N GLU A 177 4.19 14.36 -14.30
CA GLU A 177 4.93 15.18 -13.35
C GLU A 177 3.99 15.60 -12.21
N VAL A 178 4.41 15.37 -10.97
CA VAL A 178 3.70 15.74 -9.75
C VAL A 178 4.60 16.58 -8.85
N GLY A 179 4.21 16.83 -7.60
CA GLY A 179 5.06 17.56 -6.65
C GLY A 179 6.31 16.77 -6.25
N SER A 180 7.23 17.43 -5.55
CA SER A 180 8.49 16.81 -5.11
C SER A 180 8.25 15.74 -4.03
N HIS A 181 9.10 14.70 -4.02
CA HIS A 181 9.04 13.58 -3.10
C HIS A 181 7.64 12.96 -3.00
N PRO A 182 7.06 12.47 -4.12
CA PRO A 182 5.77 11.82 -4.09
C PRO A 182 5.85 10.55 -3.25
N ALA A 183 4.95 10.44 -2.25
CA ALA A 183 4.92 9.29 -1.35
C ALA A 183 3.90 8.25 -1.82
N HIS A 184 2.62 8.45 -1.58
CA HIS A 184 1.59 7.47 -1.93
C HIS A 184 0.75 7.90 -3.14
N ILE A 185 0.27 6.89 -3.89
CA ILE A 185 -0.74 7.02 -4.92
C ILE A 185 -1.96 6.20 -4.54
N VAL A 186 -3.18 6.76 -4.68
CA VAL A 186 -4.45 6.09 -4.38
C VAL A 186 -5.46 6.42 -5.46
N PHE A 187 -6.07 5.38 -6.05
CA PHE A 187 -7.17 5.57 -6.98
C PHE A 187 -8.49 5.84 -6.25
N THR A 188 -9.35 6.67 -6.83
CA THR A 188 -10.75 6.78 -6.39
C THR A 188 -11.50 5.47 -6.64
N ASN A 189 -12.53 5.18 -5.86
CA ASN A 189 -13.26 3.91 -5.91
C ASN A 189 -13.91 3.64 -7.30
N ASP A 190 -14.18 4.69 -8.07
CA ASP A 190 -14.70 4.58 -9.45
C ASP A 190 -13.58 4.54 -10.51
N GLY A 191 -12.32 4.67 -10.10
CA GLY A 191 -11.15 4.68 -10.99
C GLY A 191 -11.00 5.92 -11.85
N SER A 192 -11.82 6.97 -11.63
CA SER A 192 -11.77 8.19 -12.44
C SER A 192 -10.52 9.03 -12.18
N TYR A 193 -10.05 9.05 -10.95
CA TYR A 193 -8.88 9.80 -10.54
C TYR A 193 -7.85 8.95 -9.79
N ALA A 194 -6.60 9.36 -9.88
CA ALA A 194 -5.53 8.95 -8.99
C ALA A 194 -5.03 10.17 -8.20
N ALA A 195 -4.97 10.05 -6.88
CA ALA A 195 -4.44 11.08 -6.01
C ALA A 195 -3.03 10.71 -5.57
N VAL A 196 -2.12 11.69 -5.53
CA VAL A 196 -0.71 11.49 -5.16
C VAL A 196 -0.33 12.47 -4.06
N SER A 197 0.13 11.99 -2.92
CA SER A 197 0.68 12.85 -1.87
C SER A 197 2.10 13.27 -2.22
N ASN A 198 2.34 14.59 -2.22
CA ASN A 198 3.63 15.22 -2.50
C ASN A 198 4.25 15.69 -1.18
N ASN A 199 5.06 14.81 -0.57
CA ASN A 199 5.61 15.05 0.76
C ASN A 199 6.44 16.34 0.83
N GLY A 200 7.25 16.63 -0.20
CA GLY A 200 8.12 17.81 -0.24
C GLY A 200 7.40 19.13 -0.50
N GLU A 201 6.19 19.11 -1.08
CA GLU A 201 5.43 20.32 -1.41
C GLU A 201 4.20 20.57 -0.54
N ASN A 202 3.89 19.67 0.40
CA ASN A 202 2.71 19.76 1.28
C ASN A 202 1.39 19.83 0.49
N THR A 203 1.27 19.00 -0.54
CA THR A 203 0.11 18.95 -1.42
C THR A 203 -0.30 17.53 -1.77
N VAL A 204 -1.50 17.40 -2.35
CA VAL A 204 -1.96 16.21 -3.06
C VAL A 204 -2.29 16.59 -4.50
N SER A 205 -1.63 15.94 -5.48
CA SER A 205 -1.97 16.06 -6.89
C SER A 205 -3.11 15.12 -7.23
N VAL A 206 -4.14 15.59 -7.94
CA VAL A 206 -5.25 14.78 -8.44
C VAL A 206 -5.11 14.64 -9.95
N ILE A 207 -5.02 13.40 -10.45
CA ILE A 207 -4.77 13.05 -11.86
C ILE A 207 -6.03 12.41 -12.44
N ASP A 208 -6.52 12.90 -13.56
CA ASP A 208 -7.57 12.25 -14.35
C ASP A 208 -6.98 11.03 -15.08
N VAL A 209 -7.43 9.83 -14.73
CA VAL A 209 -6.89 8.55 -15.26
C VAL A 209 -7.19 8.35 -16.74
N SER A 210 -8.22 9.03 -17.27
CA SER A 210 -8.57 8.94 -18.69
C SER A 210 -7.68 9.77 -19.61
N THR A 211 -7.07 10.84 -19.10
CA THR A 211 -6.20 11.77 -19.83
C THR A 211 -4.77 11.75 -19.36
N TYR A 212 -4.51 11.26 -18.13
CA TYR A 212 -3.24 11.33 -17.44
C TYR A 212 -2.74 12.77 -17.29
N GLU A 213 -3.64 13.68 -16.93
CA GLU A 213 -3.32 15.08 -16.65
C GLU A 213 -3.64 15.41 -15.19
N VAL A 214 -2.78 16.20 -14.54
CA VAL A 214 -3.10 16.78 -13.22
C VAL A 214 -4.22 17.77 -13.38
N VAL A 215 -5.36 17.52 -12.73
CA VAL A 215 -6.55 18.38 -12.80
C VAL A 215 -6.63 19.36 -11.64
N GLU A 216 -6.03 19.00 -10.49
CA GLU A 216 -5.97 19.87 -9.31
C GLU A 216 -4.77 19.52 -8.42
N THR A 217 -4.32 20.49 -7.63
CA THR A 217 -3.31 20.32 -6.59
C THR A 217 -3.85 20.91 -5.29
N ILE A 218 -4.17 20.03 -4.34
CA ILE A 218 -4.84 20.39 -3.09
C ILE A 218 -3.80 20.59 -1.99
N PRO A 219 -3.72 21.76 -1.34
CA PRO A 219 -2.85 21.96 -0.18
C PRO A 219 -3.27 21.08 1.01
N THR A 220 -2.28 20.61 1.78
CA THR A 220 -2.46 19.76 2.98
C THR A 220 -1.69 20.33 4.18
N GLY A 221 -1.55 19.55 5.24
CA GLY A 221 -0.56 19.77 6.30
C GLY A 221 0.86 19.48 5.85
N GLU A 222 1.82 19.61 6.75
CA GLU A 222 3.25 19.42 6.46
C GLU A 222 3.58 17.93 6.24
N GLY A 223 4.28 17.62 5.17
CA GLY A 223 4.77 16.27 4.87
C GLY A 223 3.67 15.23 4.66
N PRO A 224 2.70 15.43 3.74
CA PRO A 224 1.68 14.42 3.45
C PRO A 224 2.32 13.12 2.97
N HIS A 225 1.88 11.98 3.54
CA HIS A 225 2.48 10.68 3.27
C HIS A 225 1.40 9.65 2.91
N GLY A 226 1.15 8.65 3.75
CA GLY A 226 0.16 7.63 3.47
C GLY A 226 -1.28 8.11 3.67
N PHE A 227 -2.18 7.68 2.81
CA PHE A 227 -3.59 8.05 2.89
C PHE A 227 -4.52 6.99 2.33
N ARG A 228 -5.81 7.10 2.66
CA ARG A 228 -6.89 6.28 2.11
C ARG A 228 -8.08 7.17 1.74
N ILE A 229 -8.82 6.72 0.73
CA ILE A 229 -10.12 7.27 0.34
C ILE A 229 -11.20 6.40 0.98
N ALA A 230 -12.19 7.02 1.61
CA ALA A 230 -13.30 6.32 2.24
C ALA A 230 -14.19 5.64 1.19
N GLU A 231 -15.04 4.71 1.65
CA GLU A 231 -16.01 4.00 0.81
C GLU A 231 -17.01 4.92 0.08
N ASP A 232 -17.18 6.17 0.55
CA ASP A 232 -17.98 7.18 -0.14
C ASP A 232 -17.37 7.63 -1.49
N GLY A 233 -16.11 7.28 -1.75
CA GLY A 233 -15.35 7.62 -2.94
C GLY A 233 -14.99 9.11 -3.07
N LYS A 234 -15.22 9.90 -2.02
CA LYS A 234 -15.10 11.37 -2.04
C LYS A 234 -14.18 11.92 -0.97
N THR A 235 -14.14 11.29 0.19
CA THR A 235 -13.38 11.77 1.34
C THR A 235 -12.04 11.07 1.42
N ALA A 236 -10.94 11.82 1.33
CA ALA A 236 -9.59 11.30 1.55
C ALA A 236 -9.03 11.77 2.89
N TYR A 237 -8.37 10.87 3.61
CA TYR A 237 -7.69 11.14 4.88
C TYR A 237 -6.19 11.01 4.68
N VAL A 238 -5.46 12.13 4.73
CA VAL A 238 -4.03 12.19 4.43
C VAL A 238 -3.22 12.43 5.71
N ALA A 239 -2.34 11.50 6.05
CA ALA A 239 -1.44 11.64 7.18
C ALA A 239 -0.34 12.67 6.87
N ASN A 240 -0.17 13.68 7.74
CA ASN A 240 0.84 14.72 7.60
C ASN A 240 2.02 14.43 8.54
N MET A 241 3.06 13.73 8.03
CA MET A 241 4.20 13.27 8.84
C MET A 241 5.00 14.40 9.48
N GLY A 242 5.01 15.59 8.87
CA GLY A 242 5.72 16.77 9.36
C GLY A 242 4.99 17.50 10.49
N GLU A 243 3.74 17.13 10.77
CA GLU A 243 2.95 17.67 11.88
C GLU A 243 2.04 16.60 12.49
N ASP A 244 1.37 16.91 13.59
CA ASP A 244 0.59 15.93 14.36
C ASP A 244 -0.85 15.74 13.85
N THR A 245 -1.09 15.83 12.53
CA THR A 245 -2.45 15.92 11.97
C THR A 245 -2.72 14.98 10.79
N VAL A 246 -4.01 14.83 10.49
CA VAL A 246 -4.54 14.23 9.27
C VAL A 246 -5.36 15.29 8.54
N SER A 247 -5.04 15.58 7.27
CA SER A 247 -5.86 16.41 6.39
C SER A 247 -7.06 15.61 5.88
N VAL A 248 -8.25 16.22 5.89
CA VAL A 248 -9.47 15.64 5.33
C VAL A 248 -9.79 16.40 4.04
N LEU A 249 -9.67 15.71 2.92
CA LEU A 249 -9.92 16.28 1.60
C LEU A 249 -11.28 15.85 1.07
N ASP A 250 -12.00 16.78 0.45
CA ASP A 250 -13.17 16.48 -0.35
C ASP A 250 -12.76 16.48 -1.83
N LEU A 251 -12.74 15.30 -2.44
CA LEU A 251 -12.34 15.09 -3.84
C LEU A 251 -13.42 15.52 -4.84
N GLU A 252 -14.64 15.85 -4.41
CA GLU A 252 -15.66 16.45 -5.29
C GLU A 252 -15.46 17.94 -5.44
N SER A 253 -15.18 18.65 -4.34
CA SER A 253 -14.85 20.09 -4.36
C SER A 253 -13.37 20.37 -4.59
N MET A 254 -12.50 19.34 -4.50
CA MET A 254 -11.05 19.45 -4.62
C MET A 254 -10.43 20.42 -3.59
N GLU A 255 -10.88 20.33 -2.33
CA GLU A 255 -10.44 21.21 -1.25
C GLU A 255 -10.16 20.41 0.04
N GLU A 256 -9.22 20.92 0.87
CA GLU A 256 -9.12 20.48 2.26
C GLU A 256 -10.28 21.07 3.06
N ILE A 257 -11.13 20.21 3.61
CA ILE A 257 -12.33 20.63 4.34
C ILE A 257 -12.19 20.58 5.86
N ASN A 258 -11.20 19.84 6.37
CA ASN A 258 -10.94 19.70 7.80
C ASN A 258 -9.50 19.22 8.07
N ARG A 259 -9.05 19.35 9.32
CA ARG A 259 -7.79 18.82 9.80
C ARG A 259 -7.97 18.25 11.20
N ILE A 260 -7.52 17.01 11.43
CA ILE A 260 -7.73 16.26 12.68
C ILE A 260 -6.38 16.10 13.38
N THR A 261 -6.26 16.56 14.62
CA THR A 261 -5.06 16.30 15.44
C THR A 261 -5.12 14.86 15.97
N VAL A 262 -4.09 14.07 15.69
CA VAL A 262 -4.05 12.63 16.03
C VAL A 262 -2.88 12.25 16.94
N GLY A 263 -1.71 12.85 16.74
CA GLY A 263 -0.48 12.58 17.49
C GLY A 263 0.74 12.59 16.61
N SER A 264 1.91 12.36 17.21
CA SER A 264 3.20 12.64 16.60
C SER A 264 3.55 11.74 15.42
N THR A 265 3.96 12.38 14.33
CA THR A 265 4.44 11.75 13.11
C THR A 265 3.46 10.70 12.56
N PRO A 266 2.24 11.12 12.18
CA PRO A 266 1.30 10.21 11.54
C PRO A 266 1.82 9.81 10.16
N ALA A 267 1.91 8.48 9.89
CA ALA A 267 2.54 8.00 8.66
C ALA A 267 1.52 7.50 7.63
N THR A 268 0.53 6.73 8.03
CA THR A 268 -0.49 6.19 7.11
C THR A 268 -1.85 6.14 7.79
N THR A 269 -2.90 6.24 6.98
CA THR A 269 -4.29 6.14 7.44
C THR A 269 -4.97 4.88 6.93
N GLY A 270 -5.99 4.43 7.67
CA GLY A 270 -6.99 3.44 7.27
C GLY A 270 -8.37 3.92 7.71
N ILE A 271 -9.40 3.40 7.09
CA ILE A 271 -10.79 3.77 7.41
C ILE A 271 -11.63 2.50 7.41
N THR A 272 -12.52 2.35 8.41
CA THR A 272 -13.49 1.25 8.44
C THR A 272 -14.53 1.39 7.32
N SER A 273 -15.11 0.27 6.88
CA SER A 273 -16.08 0.22 5.79
C SER A 273 -17.31 1.10 6.03
N ASP A 274 -17.69 1.31 7.29
CA ASP A 274 -18.79 2.18 7.65
C ASP A 274 -18.43 3.69 7.67
N GLY A 275 -17.15 4.02 7.43
CA GLY A 275 -16.62 5.39 7.39
C GLY A 275 -16.64 6.12 8.73
N GLN A 276 -16.79 5.40 9.87
CA GLN A 276 -16.93 6.04 11.18
C GLN A 276 -15.65 6.04 12.01
N THR A 277 -14.71 5.13 11.73
CA THR A 277 -13.47 5.00 12.48
C THR A 277 -12.26 5.19 11.54
N LEU A 278 -11.48 6.23 11.83
CA LEU A 278 -10.20 6.49 11.16
C LEU A 278 -9.07 5.88 12.01
N LEU A 279 -8.19 5.14 11.36
CA LEU A 279 -7.02 4.52 11.95
C LEU A 279 -5.78 5.24 11.42
N VAL A 280 -4.81 5.53 12.29
CA VAL A 280 -3.61 6.27 11.91
C VAL A 280 -2.39 5.68 12.61
N THR A 281 -1.38 5.27 11.87
CA THR A 281 -0.09 4.90 12.45
C THR A 281 0.62 6.15 12.94
N LEU A 282 1.05 6.15 14.20
CA LEU A 282 1.84 7.22 14.82
C LEU A 282 3.28 6.73 15.00
N ASN A 283 4.10 6.97 13.97
CA ASN A 283 5.50 6.51 13.94
C ASN A 283 6.30 7.08 15.12
N GLY A 284 6.12 8.38 15.44
CA GLY A 284 6.82 9.04 16.54
C GLY A 284 6.40 8.59 17.95
N GLU A 285 5.32 7.81 18.08
CA GLU A 285 4.80 7.38 19.39
C GLU A 285 4.77 5.85 19.56
N ASN A 286 5.14 5.07 18.52
CA ASN A 286 4.96 3.61 18.49
C ASN A 286 3.52 3.21 18.83
N ALA A 287 2.56 3.86 18.18
CA ALA A 287 1.15 3.69 18.49
C ALA A 287 0.28 3.67 17.23
N LEU A 288 -0.89 3.06 17.34
CA LEU A 288 -2.02 3.21 16.43
C LEU A 288 -3.02 4.17 17.08
N ALA A 289 -3.35 5.27 16.41
CA ALA A 289 -4.48 6.12 16.79
C ALA A 289 -5.77 5.57 16.18
N ILE A 290 -6.81 5.47 17.00
CA ILE A 290 -8.17 5.09 16.61
C ILE A 290 -9.04 6.30 16.86
N VAL A 291 -9.58 6.89 15.80
CA VAL A 291 -10.33 8.15 15.82
C VAL A 291 -11.79 7.87 15.51
N ASP A 292 -12.66 8.14 16.44
CA ASP A 292 -14.12 8.17 16.21
C ASP A 292 -14.47 9.48 15.47
N LEU A 293 -14.78 9.38 14.18
CA LEU A 293 -15.06 10.52 13.31
C LEU A 293 -16.39 11.22 13.64
N THR A 294 -17.27 10.61 14.44
CA THR A 294 -18.53 11.22 14.88
C THR A 294 -18.33 12.13 16.08
N THR A 295 -17.34 11.82 16.91
CA THR A 295 -17.06 12.55 18.17
C THR A 295 -15.71 13.25 18.18
N ASN A 296 -14.85 12.99 17.21
CA ASN A 296 -13.44 13.39 17.15
C ASN A 296 -12.61 12.91 18.36
N LYS A 297 -13.02 11.82 18.99
CA LYS A 297 -12.27 11.21 20.09
C LYS A 297 -11.14 10.37 19.53
N VAL A 298 -9.92 10.59 20.02
CA VAL A 298 -8.73 9.81 19.69
C VAL A 298 -8.39 8.88 20.85
N GLU A 299 -8.31 7.58 20.56
CA GLU A 299 -7.73 6.56 21.44
C GLU A 299 -6.41 6.08 20.83
N LYS A 300 -5.46 5.68 21.69
CA LYS A 300 -4.14 5.20 21.23
C LYS A 300 -3.88 3.80 21.76
N VAL A 301 -3.44 2.92 20.89
CA VAL A 301 -3.01 1.55 21.18
C VAL A 301 -1.52 1.47 20.92
N ALA A 302 -0.74 1.04 21.93
CA ALA A 302 0.69 0.82 21.73
C ALA A 302 0.91 -0.39 20.80
N VAL A 303 1.74 -0.21 19.78
CA VAL A 303 2.12 -1.24 18.80
C VAL A 303 3.64 -1.44 18.78
N GLY A 304 4.20 -2.06 17.76
CA GLY A 304 5.64 -2.24 17.62
C GLY A 304 6.42 -0.94 17.36
N ASN A 305 7.74 -1.06 17.22
CA ASN A 305 8.63 0.08 16.99
C ASN A 305 8.50 0.62 15.56
N GLY A 306 8.29 1.93 15.42
CA GLY A 306 8.24 2.61 14.13
C GLY A 306 7.08 2.12 13.24
N PRO A 307 5.80 2.18 13.67
CA PRO A 307 4.69 1.77 12.82
C PRO A 307 4.60 2.70 11.61
N ILE A 308 4.53 2.14 10.40
CA ILE A 308 4.56 2.89 9.16
C ILE A 308 3.28 2.70 8.35
N GLN A 309 2.94 1.50 7.92
CA GLN A 309 1.70 1.24 7.19
C GLN A 309 0.74 0.35 7.99
N LEU A 310 -0.53 0.44 7.61
CA LEU A 310 -1.60 -0.37 8.18
C LEU A 310 -2.57 -0.80 7.08
N PHE A 311 -3.25 -1.91 7.31
CA PHE A 311 -4.38 -2.34 6.51
C PHE A 311 -5.49 -2.89 7.41
N VAL A 312 -6.73 -2.44 7.16
CA VAL A 312 -7.93 -2.90 7.88
C VAL A 312 -8.49 -4.11 7.15
N GLN A 313 -8.81 -5.20 7.86
CA GLN A 313 -9.52 -6.32 7.26
C GLN A 313 -10.87 -5.88 6.70
N HIS A 314 -11.32 -6.53 5.63
CA HIS A 314 -12.55 -6.19 4.93
C HIS A 314 -13.82 -6.39 5.79
N ASP A 315 -13.70 -7.21 6.85
CA ASP A 315 -14.78 -7.41 7.83
C ASP A 315 -14.71 -6.45 9.04
N ASP A 316 -13.79 -5.48 9.03
CA ASP A 316 -13.56 -4.50 10.09
C ASP A 316 -13.26 -5.10 11.49
N GLN A 317 -12.83 -6.37 11.56
CA GLN A 317 -12.52 -6.98 12.87
C GLN A 317 -11.10 -6.64 13.34
N TYR A 318 -10.14 -6.68 12.44
CA TYR A 318 -8.74 -6.47 12.78
C TYR A 318 -8.09 -5.44 11.86
N VAL A 319 -7.06 -4.80 12.38
CA VAL A 319 -6.10 -4.03 11.60
C VAL A 319 -4.70 -4.62 11.81
N PHE A 320 -3.95 -4.74 10.71
CA PHE A 320 -2.56 -5.16 10.72
C PHE A 320 -1.69 -3.93 10.55
N VAL A 321 -0.74 -3.74 11.46
CA VAL A 321 0.17 -2.60 11.50
C VAL A 321 1.59 -3.09 11.28
N ALA A 322 2.20 -2.70 10.18
CA ALA A 322 3.60 -2.98 9.90
C ALA A 322 4.49 -2.03 10.71
N ASN A 323 5.41 -2.61 11.48
CA ASN A 323 6.35 -1.89 12.32
C ASN A 323 7.74 -1.99 11.69
N GLU A 324 8.20 -0.93 11.07
CA GLU A 324 9.43 -0.90 10.29
C GLU A 324 10.67 -0.73 11.17
N GLY A 325 10.56 0.12 12.19
CA GLY A 325 11.71 0.59 12.95
C GLY A 325 12.49 1.65 12.19
N THR A 326 13.81 1.58 12.29
CA THR A 326 14.77 2.40 11.53
C THR A 326 15.94 1.51 11.10
N GLU A 327 16.75 1.94 10.12
CA GLU A 327 17.95 1.20 9.71
C GLU A 327 18.91 0.90 10.87
N GLU A 328 19.03 1.83 11.84
CA GLU A 328 19.87 1.65 13.03
C GLU A 328 19.23 0.72 14.08
N ASN A 329 17.91 0.66 14.12
CA ASN A 329 17.13 -0.17 15.03
C ASN A 329 15.90 -0.74 14.31
N PRO A 330 16.11 -1.69 13.38
CA PRO A 330 15.04 -2.25 12.58
C PRO A 330 14.04 -3.02 13.44
N SER A 331 12.78 -2.98 13.02
CA SER A 331 11.74 -3.86 13.55
C SER A 331 11.41 -4.92 12.51
N ASN A 332 10.93 -6.06 12.97
CA ASN A 332 10.55 -7.20 12.14
C ASN A 332 9.19 -7.75 12.58
N THR A 333 8.26 -6.85 12.91
CA THR A 333 6.98 -7.27 13.48
C THR A 333 5.79 -6.61 12.79
N VAL A 334 4.67 -7.33 12.79
CA VAL A 334 3.35 -6.82 12.48
C VAL A 334 2.48 -6.93 13.71
N SER A 335 1.83 -5.85 14.13
CA SER A 335 0.87 -5.85 15.23
C SER A 335 -0.53 -6.09 14.67
N LYS A 336 -1.21 -7.15 15.14
CA LYS A 336 -2.64 -7.40 14.86
C LYS A 336 -3.48 -6.81 15.99
N VAL A 337 -4.30 -5.82 15.69
CA VAL A 337 -5.13 -5.11 16.67
C VAL A 337 -6.59 -5.46 16.43
N ASP A 338 -7.30 -5.88 17.48
CA ASP A 338 -8.75 -6.12 17.47
C ASP A 338 -9.49 -4.79 17.65
N LEU A 339 -10.27 -4.40 16.65
CA LEU A 339 -10.99 -3.11 16.63
C LEU A 339 -12.22 -3.07 17.53
N ASN A 340 -12.67 -4.22 18.08
CA ASN A 340 -13.75 -4.24 19.06
C ASN A 340 -13.25 -3.98 20.48
N SER A 341 -12.04 -4.44 20.80
CA SER A 341 -11.43 -4.27 22.12
C SER A 341 -10.41 -3.15 22.19
N ASN A 342 -9.91 -2.66 21.03
CA ASN A 342 -8.80 -1.73 20.89
C ASN A 342 -7.51 -2.26 21.58
N GLU A 343 -7.22 -3.55 21.42
CA GLU A 343 -6.04 -4.20 21.99
C GLU A 343 -5.23 -4.94 20.93
N VAL A 344 -3.90 -4.95 21.07
CA VAL A 344 -3.04 -5.84 20.29
C VAL A 344 -3.31 -7.27 20.74
N VAL A 345 -3.80 -8.11 19.84
CA VAL A 345 -4.11 -9.53 20.13
C VAL A 345 -2.98 -10.45 19.71
N GLU A 346 -2.14 -10.03 18.75
CA GLU A 346 -0.97 -10.79 18.30
C GLU A 346 0.13 -9.85 17.82
N THR A 347 1.38 -10.30 17.99
CA THR A 347 2.57 -9.67 17.39
C THR A 347 3.28 -10.73 16.56
N ILE A 348 3.23 -10.57 15.24
CA ILE A 348 3.70 -11.55 14.28
C ILE A 348 5.12 -11.18 13.86
N GLU A 349 6.07 -12.11 13.97
CA GLU A 349 7.43 -11.92 13.49
C GLU A 349 7.48 -12.15 11.97
N VAL A 350 8.05 -11.18 11.23
CA VAL A 350 8.25 -11.18 9.77
C VAL A 350 9.71 -10.86 9.45
N GLY A 351 10.03 -10.48 8.22
CA GLY A 351 11.37 -9.99 7.88
C GLY A 351 11.66 -8.59 8.43
N SER A 352 12.91 -8.15 8.31
CA SER A 352 13.39 -6.87 8.83
C SER A 352 12.86 -5.69 8.02
N GLY A 353 12.44 -4.63 8.70
CA GLY A 353 11.87 -3.45 8.06
C GLY A 353 10.46 -3.69 7.52
N ALA A 354 9.53 -4.23 8.32
CA ALA A 354 8.15 -4.44 7.93
C ALA A 354 7.50 -3.11 7.54
N HIS A 355 7.21 -2.88 6.24
CA HIS A 355 6.80 -1.59 5.72
C HIS A 355 5.39 -1.61 5.10
N GLY A 356 5.25 -2.09 3.87
CA GLY A 356 3.96 -2.19 3.18
C GLY A 356 3.13 -3.37 3.68
N VAL A 357 1.81 -3.20 3.77
CA VAL A 357 0.91 -4.27 4.20
C VAL A 357 -0.40 -4.22 3.41
N VAL A 358 -0.83 -5.39 2.89
CA VAL A 358 -2.14 -5.59 2.27
C VAL A 358 -2.72 -6.93 2.69
N ILE A 359 -4.04 -7.07 2.57
CA ILE A 359 -4.78 -8.28 2.95
C ILE A 359 -5.54 -8.78 1.73
N SER A 360 -5.61 -10.11 1.55
CA SER A 360 -6.42 -10.73 0.49
C SER A 360 -7.91 -10.41 0.67
N GLU A 361 -8.67 -10.37 -0.44
CA GLU A 361 -10.10 -10.02 -0.40
C GLU A 361 -10.94 -10.95 0.48
N ASP A 362 -10.49 -12.18 0.67
CA ASP A 362 -11.15 -13.18 1.53
C ASP A 362 -10.68 -13.14 2.99
N ASP A 363 -9.83 -12.15 3.35
CA ASP A 363 -9.22 -11.97 4.67
C ASP A 363 -8.39 -13.17 5.17
N GLN A 364 -7.98 -14.09 4.28
CA GLN A 364 -7.21 -15.27 4.69
C GLN A 364 -5.72 -15.00 4.82
N TYR A 365 -5.17 -14.08 4.01
CA TYR A 365 -3.75 -13.82 3.97
C TYR A 365 -3.42 -12.35 4.12
N THR A 366 -2.31 -12.07 4.79
CA THR A 366 -1.69 -10.75 4.86
C THR A 366 -0.31 -10.81 4.23
N PHE A 367 0.00 -9.87 3.34
CA PHE A 367 1.28 -9.73 2.65
C PHE A 367 1.99 -8.51 3.18
N VAL A 368 3.26 -8.66 3.56
CA VAL A 368 4.06 -7.61 4.20
C VAL A 368 5.40 -7.48 3.52
N THR A 369 5.74 -6.30 3.00
CA THR A 369 7.09 -6.04 2.51
C THR A 369 8.06 -5.88 3.68
N ASN A 370 9.27 -6.43 3.53
CA ASN A 370 10.35 -6.33 4.48
C ASN A 370 11.48 -5.53 3.82
N ALA A 371 11.46 -4.21 4.02
CA ALA A 371 12.27 -3.26 3.27
C ALA A 371 13.78 -3.43 3.45
N PHE A 372 14.22 -4.00 4.57
CA PHE A 372 15.66 -4.21 4.86
C PHE A 372 16.13 -5.64 4.57
N ASP A 373 15.23 -6.54 4.13
CA ASP A 373 15.53 -7.93 3.79
C ASP A 373 15.21 -8.26 2.32
N ASP A 374 14.73 -7.28 1.50
CA ASP A 374 14.37 -7.44 0.10
C ASP A 374 13.35 -8.57 -0.15
N THR A 375 12.40 -8.73 0.77
CA THR A 375 11.42 -9.83 0.74
C THR A 375 10.00 -9.37 1.02
N VAL A 376 9.06 -10.28 0.73
CA VAL A 376 7.66 -10.22 1.20
C VAL A 376 7.39 -11.41 2.11
N SER A 377 6.84 -11.18 3.28
CA SER A 377 6.30 -12.23 4.17
C SER A 377 4.82 -12.43 3.89
N VAL A 378 4.39 -13.69 3.76
CA VAL A 378 2.97 -14.09 3.63
C VAL A 378 2.52 -14.70 4.94
N ILE A 379 1.51 -14.10 5.55
CA ILE A 379 0.94 -14.50 6.85
C ILE A 379 -0.42 -15.15 6.60
N GLU A 380 -0.67 -16.34 7.17
CA GLU A 380 -1.99 -16.93 7.27
C GLU A 380 -2.74 -16.32 8.47
N ASN A 381 -3.83 -15.61 8.23
CA ASN A 381 -4.50 -14.78 9.24
C ASN A 381 -5.24 -15.57 10.35
N GLU A 382 -5.61 -16.84 10.07
CA GLU A 382 -6.24 -17.74 11.07
C GLU A 382 -5.22 -18.19 12.12
N THR A 383 -4.01 -18.54 11.69
CA THR A 383 -2.94 -19.07 12.56
C THR A 383 -1.98 -18.01 13.04
N ASN A 384 -1.93 -16.84 12.37
CA ASN A 384 -0.94 -15.78 12.54
C ASN A 384 0.51 -16.27 12.28
N GLU A 385 0.69 -17.29 11.44
CA GLU A 385 1.99 -17.86 11.08
C GLU A 385 2.45 -17.33 9.72
N VAL A 386 3.74 -17.01 9.56
CA VAL A 386 4.36 -16.75 8.26
C VAL A 386 4.50 -18.08 7.52
N ILE A 387 3.77 -18.23 6.42
CA ILE A 387 3.75 -19.47 5.62
C ILE A 387 4.70 -19.44 4.43
N ALA A 388 5.10 -18.24 3.98
CA ALA A 388 6.08 -18.04 2.91
C ALA A 388 6.86 -16.74 3.10
N THR A 389 8.10 -16.72 2.55
CA THR A 389 8.92 -15.54 2.39
C THR A 389 9.42 -15.54 0.94
N VAL A 390 9.17 -14.45 0.22
CA VAL A 390 9.42 -14.32 -1.23
C VAL A 390 10.45 -13.24 -1.46
N GLU A 391 11.54 -13.56 -2.18
CA GLU A 391 12.52 -12.57 -2.61
C GLU A 391 11.90 -11.68 -3.71
N VAL A 392 12.03 -10.35 -3.59
CA VAL A 392 11.55 -9.34 -4.54
C VAL A 392 12.69 -8.37 -4.90
N GLY A 393 12.38 -7.20 -5.43
CA GLY A 393 13.42 -6.18 -5.68
C GLY A 393 13.97 -5.54 -4.40
N GLU A 394 14.98 -4.70 -4.54
CA GLU A 394 15.67 -4.04 -3.41
C GLU A 394 14.73 -3.03 -2.71
N THR A 395 14.76 -3.02 -1.40
CA THR A 395 14.02 -2.09 -0.53
C THR A 395 12.54 -1.97 -0.92
N PRO A 396 11.75 -3.07 -0.83
CA PRO A 396 10.34 -3.04 -1.18
C PRO A 396 9.55 -2.20 -0.16
N ASN A 397 8.98 -1.08 -0.60
CA ASN A 397 8.22 -0.15 0.24
C ASN A 397 6.71 -0.36 0.13
N GLY A 398 6.15 -0.14 -1.06
CA GLY A 398 4.71 -0.31 -1.28
C GLY A 398 4.35 -1.73 -1.68
N ILE A 399 3.08 -2.08 -1.46
CA ILE A 399 2.49 -3.34 -1.92
C ILE A 399 1.01 -3.14 -2.25
N THR A 400 0.55 -3.79 -3.31
CA THR A 400 -0.88 -3.82 -3.69
C THR A 400 -1.26 -5.20 -4.20
N LEU A 401 -2.52 -5.58 -4.05
CA LEU A 401 -3.07 -6.86 -4.48
C LEU A 401 -4.01 -6.65 -5.67
N LYS A 402 -3.99 -7.62 -6.61
CA LYS A 402 -4.87 -7.69 -7.78
C LYS A 402 -5.83 -8.86 -7.65
#